data_e518a12b04e1022913a04779cb7cfeff
#
_entry.id   e518a12b04e1022913a04779cb7cfeff
#
_cell.length_a   1.000
_cell.length_b   1.000
_cell.length_c   1.000
_cell.angle_alpha   90.00
_cell.angle_beta   90.00
_cell.angle_gamma   90.00
#
_symmetry.space_group_name_H-M   'P 1'
#
loop_
_entity.id
_entity.type
_entity.pdbx_description
1 polymer ?
#
loop_
_entity_poly.entity_id
_entity_poly.type
_entity_poly.pdbx_seq_one_letter_code
_entity_poly.pdbx_strand_id
1 'polypeptide(L)'
;MKKSDLVQEIKNLIISSLDLEDLTADDIETEAPLFGEGLGLDSIDALELGMALKKKYDLTFEADKEANKKYFYSVETLADYIVETKKLSLES
;
A
#
# COMPACT_ATOMS: atom_id res chain seq x y z
N MET A 1 -1.87 -17.45 -1.46
CA MET A 1 -1.21 -16.27 -2.05
C MET A 1 0.18 -16.11 -1.47
N LYS A 2 1.15 -15.78 -2.31
CA LYS A 2 2.50 -15.48 -1.85
C LYS A 2 2.60 -14.02 -1.48
N LYS A 3 3.48 -13.69 -0.52
CA LYS A 3 3.68 -12.30 -0.13
C LYS A 3 4.12 -11.45 -1.34
N SER A 4 4.97 -12.02 -2.20
CA SER A 4 5.40 -11.32 -3.41
C SER A 4 4.23 -10.99 -4.34
N ASP A 5 3.24 -11.85 -4.43
CA ASP A 5 2.04 -11.58 -5.21
C ASP A 5 1.22 -10.45 -4.62
N LEU A 6 1.08 -10.44 -3.30
CA LEU A 6 0.38 -9.38 -2.60
C LEU A 6 1.10 -8.05 -2.78
N VAL A 7 2.42 -8.03 -2.63
CA VAL A 7 3.24 -6.85 -2.84
C VAL A 7 3.03 -6.31 -4.27
N GLN A 8 3.04 -7.20 -5.25
CA GLN A 8 2.85 -6.81 -6.65
C GLN A 8 1.46 -6.20 -6.86
N GLU A 9 0.43 -6.79 -6.27
CA GLU A 9 -0.93 -6.25 -6.36
C GLU A 9 -1.01 -4.84 -5.75
N ILE A 10 -0.35 -4.64 -4.61
CA ILE A 10 -0.35 -3.33 -3.96
C ILE A 10 0.35 -2.30 -4.84
N LYS A 11 1.49 -2.66 -5.42
CA LYS A 11 2.21 -1.77 -6.32
C LYS A 11 1.35 -1.36 -7.52
N ASN A 12 0.69 -2.32 -8.13
CA ASN A 12 -0.20 -2.05 -9.26
C ASN A 12 -1.40 -1.20 -8.83
N LEU A 13 -1.92 -1.43 -7.64
CA LEU A 13 -3.03 -0.65 -7.11
C LEU A 13 -2.62 0.81 -6.89
N ILE A 14 -1.42 1.04 -6.37
CA ILE A 14 -0.90 2.39 -6.18
C ILE A 14 -0.83 3.12 -7.52
N ILE A 15 -0.26 2.48 -8.52
CA ILE A 15 -0.13 3.06 -9.86
C ILE A 15 -1.50 3.37 -10.44
N SER A 16 -2.42 2.43 -10.36
CA SER A 16 -3.76 2.59 -10.91
C SER A 16 -4.58 3.65 -10.16
N SER A 17 -4.51 3.64 -8.83
CA SER A 17 -5.31 4.54 -8.00
C SER A 17 -4.84 5.98 -8.07
N LEU A 18 -3.54 6.18 -8.19
CA LEU A 18 -2.94 7.52 -8.20
C LEU A 18 -2.56 7.98 -9.61
N ASP A 19 -2.92 7.20 -10.61
CA ASP A 19 -2.71 7.53 -12.02
C ASP A 19 -1.23 7.82 -12.31
N LEU A 20 -0.35 6.95 -11.82
CA LEU A 20 1.09 7.10 -11.99
C LEU A 20 1.55 6.42 -13.27
N GLU A 21 1.13 6.93 -14.40
CA GLU A 21 1.37 6.32 -15.70
C GLU A 21 2.84 6.17 -16.09
N ASP A 22 3.68 7.02 -15.52
CA ASP A 22 5.12 6.98 -15.81
C ASP A 22 5.86 5.90 -15.01
N LEU A 23 5.17 5.23 -14.10
CA LEU A 23 5.78 4.22 -13.25
C LEU A 23 5.23 2.83 -13.56
N THR A 24 6.09 1.83 -13.37
CA THR A 24 5.67 0.44 -13.38
C THR A 24 5.83 -0.11 -11.96
N ALA A 25 5.28 -1.30 -11.72
CA ALA A 25 5.45 -1.94 -10.41
C ALA A 25 6.93 -2.13 -10.05
N ASP A 26 7.76 -2.38 -11.04
CA ASP A 26 9.20 -2.57 -10.82
C ASP A 26 9.90 -1.29 -10.36
N ASP A 27 9.33 -0.14 -10.66
CA ASP A 27 9.89 1.15 -10.23
C ASP A 27 9.60 1.45 -8.76
N ILE A 28 8.67 0.72 -8.14
CA ILE A 28 8.31 0.91 -6.75
C ILE A 28 9.06 -0.09 -5.89
N GLU A 29 9.95 0.40 -5.04
CA GLU A 29 10.66 -0.47 -4.12
C GLU A 29 9.77 -0.84 -2.94
N THR A 30 9.75 -2.12 -2.60
CA THR A 30 8.87 -2.65 -1.56
C THR A 30 9.09 -2.02 -0.20
N GLU A 31 10.34 -1.79 0.16
CA GLU A 31 10.70 -1.26 1.48
C GLU A 31 10.91 0.25 1.50
N ALA A 32 10.93 0.90 0.35
CA ALA A 32 11.17 2.33 0.28
C ALA A 32 9.94 3.12 0.73
N PRO A 33 10.15 4.31 1.31
CA PRO A 33 9.03 5.16 1.70
C PRO A 33 8.16 5.53 0.50
N LEU A 34 6.86 5.55 0.70
CA LEU A 34 5.93 5.98 -0.35
C LEU A 34 5.77 7.50 -0.37
N PHE A 35 5.96 8.13 0.77
CA PHE A 35 5.76 9.57 0.91
C PHE A 35 7.08 10.28 1.14
N GLY A 36 7.11 11.56 0.87
CA GLY A 36 8.33 12.34 1.05
C GLY A 36 9.40 11.99 0.05
N GLU A 37 10.51 11.44 0.52
CA GLU A 37 11.68 11.15 -0.32
C GLU A 37 11.50 9.96 -1.26
N GLY A 38 10.49 9.10 -1.02
CA GLY A 38 10.24 7.95 -1.89
C GLY A 38 9.56 8.36 -3.18
N LEU A 39 8.28 8.00 -3.33
CA LEU A 39 7.51 8.38 -4.51
C LEU A 39 7.03 9.82 -4.48
N GLY A 40 7.22 10.51 -3.37
CA GLY A 40 6.80 11.90 -3.24
C GLY A 40 5.29 12.08 -3.12
N LEU A 41 4.60 11.07 -2.64
CA LEU A 41 3.15 11.14 -2.46
C LEU A 41 2.79 12.09 -1.31
N ASP A 42 1.61 12.69 -1.38
CA ASP A 42 1.14 13.59 -0.34
C ASP A 42 -0.09 13.05 0.38
N SER A 43 -0.68 13.88 1.26
CA SER A 43 -1.83 13.46 2.07
C SER A 43 -3.05 13.08 1.23
N ILE A 44 -3.23 13.76 0.11
CA ILE A 44 -4.36 13.47 -0.79
C ILE A 44 -4.15 12.11 -1.44
N ASP A 45 -2.93 11.83 -1.85
CA ASP A 45 -2.58 10.54 -2.42
C ASP A 45 -2.80 9.42 -1.40
N ALA A 46 -2.44 9.67 -0.13
CA ALA A 46 -2.67 8.70 0.94
C ALA A 46 -4.17 8.41 1.10
N LEU A 47 -5.00 9.43 1.04
CA LEU A 47 -6.44 9.28 1.16
C LEU A 47 -6.99 8.44 0.01
N GLU A 48 -6.59 8.74 -1.22
CA GLU A 48 -7.04 8.00 -2.39
C GLU A 48 -6.58 6.54 -2.32
N LEU A 49 -5.33 6.32 -1.97
CA LEU A 49 -4.80 4.97 -1.83
C LEU A 49 -5.52 4.20 -0.72
N GLY A 50 -5.79 4.85 0.41
CA GLY A 50 -6.53 4.24 1.50
C GLY A 50 -7.92 3.80 1.08
N MET A 51 -8.61 4.63 0.32
CA MET A 51 -9.93 4.29 -0.20
C MET A 51 -9.87 3.10 -1.16
N ALA A 52 -8.86 3.07 -2.02
CA ALA A 52 -8.68 1.97 -2.97
C ALA A 52 -8.37 0.66 -2.25
N LEU A 53 -7.50 0.71 -1.25
CA LEU A 53 -7.16 -0.47 -0.46
C LEU A 53 -8.37 -0.97 0.32
N LYS A 54 -9.13 -0.06 0.91
CA LYS A 54 -10.35 -0.41 1.65
C LYS A 54 -11.33 -1.14 0.75
N LYS A 55 -11.50 -0.64 -0.46
CA LYS A 55 -12.43 -1.22 -1.43
C LYS A 55 -11.94 -2.58 -1.94
N LYS A 56 -10.66 -2.68 -2.27
CA LYS A 56 -10.11 -3.90 -2.86
C LYS A 56 -10.01 -5.04 -1.86
N TYR A 57 -9.56 -4.75 -0.64
CA TYR A 57 -9.30 -5.77 0.38
C TYR A 57 -10.31 -5.75 1.52
N ASP A 58 -11.32 -4.91 1.43
CA ASP A 58 -12.34 -4.76 2.48
C ASP A 58 -11.69 -4.47 3.85
N LEU A 59 -10.77 -3.50 3.83
CA LEU A 59 -10.04 -3.12 5.03
C LEU A 59 -10.73 -1.98 5.77
N THR A 60 -10.46 -1.90 7.06
CA THR A 60 -10.87 -0.77 7.88
C THR A 60 -9.62 -0.14 8.46
N PHE A 61 -9.42 1.15 8.24
CA PHE A 61 -8.30 1.88 8.81
C PHE A 61 -8.74 2.60 10.07
N GLU A 62 -7.79 2.77 11.00
CA GLU A 62 -8.08 3.47 12.25
C GLU A 62 -8.35 4.94 11.99
N ALA A 63 -9.15 5.56 12.87
CA ALA A 63 -9.39 6.99 12.80
C ALA A 63 -8.14 7.79 13.15
N ASP A 64 -7.22 7.19 13.88
CA ASP A 64 -5.97 7.82 14.27
C ASP A 64 -5.01 7.89 13.08
N LYS A 65 -4.72 9.10 12.63
CA LYS A 65 -3.83 9.34 11.49
C LYS A 65 -2.41 8.88 11.77
N GLU A 66 -1.95 8.96 13.01
CA GLU A 66 -0.59 8.53 13.36
C GLU A 66 -0.43 7.02 13.21
N ALA A 67 -1.44 6.25 13.60
CA ALA A 67 -1.42 4.82 13.42
C ALA A 67 -1.41 4.46 11.93
N ASN A 68 -2.22 5.17 11.13
CA ASN A 68 -2.30 4.93 9.70
C ASN A 68 -0.99 5.24 8.99
N LYS A 69 -0.23 6.22 9.44
CA LYS A 69 1.07 6.56 8.84
C LYS A 69 2.02 5.38 8.83
N LYS A 70 1.98 4.56 9.88
CA LYS A 70 2.84 3.38 9.95
C LYS A 70 2.51 2.40 8.83
N TYR A 71 1.24 2.22 8.55
CA TYR A 71 0.79 1.28 7.52
C TYR A 71 1.12 1.78 6.13
N PHE A 72 1.06 3.08 5.92
CA PHE A 72 1.31 3.71 4.62
C PHE A 72 2.77 4.06 4.37
N TYR A 73 3.67 3.68 5.27
CA TYR A 73 5.07 4.01 5.11
C TYR A 73 5.66 3.42 3.82
N SER A 74 5.39 2.16 3.54
CA SER A 74 5.93 1.48 2.36
C SER A 74 4.95 0.39 1.90
N VAL A 75 5.23 -0.19 0.73
CA VAL A 75 4.44 -1.32 0.23
C VAL A 75 4.53 -2.49 1.22
N GLU A 76 5.71 -2.72 1.78
CA GLU A 76 5.90 -3.82 2.73
C GLU A 76 5.02 -3.64 3.97
N THR A 77 4.97 -2.43 4.54
CA THR A 77 4.14 -2.18 5.71
C THR A 77 2.66 -2.32 5.38
N LEU A 78 2.25 -1.92 4.18
CA LEU A 78 0.88 -2.13 3.73
C LEU A 78 0.56 -3.62 3.59
N ALA A 79 1.47 -4.38 3.01
CA ALA A 79 1.29 -5.82 2.87
C ALA A 79 1.17 -6.50 4.24
N ASP A 80 2.03 -6.13 5.18
CA ASP A 80 1.98 -6.68 6.53
C ASP A 80 0.67 -6.35 7.22
N TYR A 81 0.18 -5.14 7.06
CA TYR A 81 -1.10 -4.72 7.62
C TYR A 81 -2.26 -5.54 7.05
N ILE A 82 -2.26 -5.76 5.74
CA ILE A 82 -3.30 -6.55 5.08
C ILE A 82 -3.28 -7.98 5.58
N VAL A 83 -2.10 -8.58 5.66
CA VAL A 83 -1.94 -9.96 6.14
C VAL A 83 -2.48 -10.09 7.56
N GLU A 84 -2.10 -9.17 8.43
CA GLU A 84 -2.52 -9.19 9.82
C GLU A 84 -4.02 -8.96 9.96
N THR A 85 -4.55 -7.98 9.23
CA THR A 85 -5.97 -7.59 9.33
C THR A 85 -6.89 -8.66 8.76
N LYS A 86 -6.50 -9.25 7.65
CA LYS A 86 -7.32 -10.28 6.98
C LYS A 86 -6.94 -11.68 7.42
N LYS A 87 -5.92 -11.82 8.26
CA LYS A 87 -5.43 -13.12 8.74
C LYS A 87 -5.12 -14.08 7.60
N LEU A 88 -4.44 -13.54 6.58
CA LEU A 88 -4.07 -14.33 5.41
C LEU A 88 -2.91 -15.27 5.74
N SER A 89 -2.98 -16.48 5.18
CA SER A 89 -1.85 -17.40 5.21
C SER A 89 -1.02 -17.16 3.96
N LEU A 90 0.21 -16.72 4.15
CA LEU A 90 1.09 -16.47 3.03
C LEU A 90 2.10 -17.59 2.87
N GLU A 91 2.34 -17.96 1.62
CA GLU A 91 3.45 -18.83 1.29
C GLU A 91 4.70 -17.97 1.22
N SER A 92 5.72 -18.37 1.92
CA SER A 92 6.98 -17.64 1.96
C SER A 92 7.86 -17.95 0.75
#